data_8aa8437707618948416d799ea8d50858
#
_entry.id   8aa8437707618948416d799ea8d50858
#
_cell.length_a   1.000
_cell.length_b   1.000
_cell.length_c   1.000
_cell.angle_alpha   90.00
_cell.angle_beta   90.00
_cell.angle_gamma   90.00
#
_symmetry.space_group_name_H-M   'P 1'
#
loop_
_entity.id
_entity.type
_entity.pdbx_description
1 polymer ?
#
loop_
_entity_poly.entity_id
_entity_poly.type
_entity_poly.pdbx_seq_one_letter_code
_entity_poly.pdbx_strand_id
1 'polypeptide(L)'
;ESLWALDSTNGFGGNEVKQYEKTVVQHYRALWKHNADLAVINSDCDFGKYKLIVAPMLFLLKNGVSERLKEFVRNGGTLAMTYLSAYVDEHNACFFGGNPGGPDLRELFGIWSEDIDGLEPQVRQTFDFNGKRYDAVDYAEFLHAEGAEVLAAYNSEFYAGSPAITSKCYGKGKAVYIGVRTELDFLTEFYGTLLNECGISPVLANVPESLSVSRRIGTDGSEYYFILNLTPGKQIFRLPFPLEDIWNKTGEITKLTLPPSGSTVLKRKQ
;
A
#
# COMPACT_ATOMS: atom_id res chain seq x y z
N GLU A 1 -6.88 -8.52 13.63
CA GLU A 1 -7.06 -7.75 14.88
C GLU A 1 -7.59 -6.34 14.57
N SER A 2 -6.98 -5.56 13.66
CA SER A 2 -7.51 -4.23 13.30
C SER A 2 -8.95 -4.27 12.79
N LEU A 3 -9.32 -5.25 11.96
CA LEU A 3 -10.71 -5.44 11.52
C LEU A 3 -11.65 -5.62 12.72
N TRP A 4 -11.31 -6.53 13.65
CA TRP A 4 -12.12 -6.80 14.83
C TRP A 4 -12.26 -5.55 15.74
N ALA A 5 -11.15 -4.86 16.01
CA ALA A 5 -11.14 -3.67 16.83
C ALA A 5 -11.98 -2.55 16.20
N LEU A 6 -11.81 -2.32 14.90
CA LEU A 6 -12.56 -1.31 14.16
C LEU A 6 -14.07 -1.63 14.10
N ASP A 7 -14.45 -2.88 13.84
CA ASP A 7 -15.84 -3.31 13.76
C ASP A 7 -16.55 -3.25 15.13
N SER A 8 -15.81 -3.48 16.22
CA SER A 8 -16.35 -3.36 17.58
C SER A 8 -16.53 -1.91 18.04
N THR A 9 -15.99 -0.94 17.33
CA THR A 9 -16.08 0.48 17.64
C THR A 9 -17.36 1.08 17.06
N ASN A 10 -18.12 1.83 17.85
CA ASN A 10 -19.33 2.53 17.38
C ASN A 10 -19.02 3.85 16.65
N GLY A 11 -17.78 4.33 16.70
CA GLY A 11 -17.32 5.50 15.98
C GLY A 11 -17.06 5.24 14.49
N PHE A 12 -16.73 6.31 13.75
CA PHE A 12 -16.30 6.26 12.34
C PHE A 12 -17.36 5.74 11.35
N GLY A 13 -18.64 5.90 11.64
CA GLY A 13 -19.75 5.41 10.81
C GLY A 13 -20.04 3.91 10.97
N GLY A 14 -20.98 3.39 10.21
CA GLY A 14 -21.32 1.97 10.20
C GLY A 14 -20.25 1.12 9.48
N ASN A 15 -20.35 -0.20 9.62
CA ASN A 15 -19.39 -1.13 8.98
C ASN A 15 -19.39 -1.01 7.45
N GLU A 16 -20.50 -0.57 6.85
CA GLU A 16 -20.63 -0.28 5.43
C GLU A 16 -19.75 0.90 4.97
N VAL A 17 -19.40 1.82 5.87
CA VAL A 17 -18.48 2.94 5.60
C VAL A 17 -17.03 2.57 5.94
N LYS A 18 -16.80 1.86 7.04
CA LYS A 18 -15.45 1.46 7.48
C LYS A 18 -14.70 0.65 6.44
N GLN A 19 -15.33 -0.35 5.84
CA GLN A 19 -14.85 -1.14 4.69
C GLN A 19 -13.36 -1.55 4.78
N TYR A 20 -12.92 -2.06 5.92
CA TYR A 20 -11.52 -2.40 6.16
C TYR A 20 -10.95 -3.32 5.08
N GLU A 21 -11.62 -4.45 4.81
CA GLU A 21 -11.16 -5.45 3.83
C GLU A 21 -11.07 -4.86 2.42
N LYS A 22 -12.07 -4.07 2.01
CA LYS A 22 -12.08 -3.41 0.71
C LYS A 22 -10.89 -2.44 0.60
N THR A 23 -10.58 -1.69 1.66
CA THR A 23 -9.44 -0.78 1.70
C THR A 23 -8.12 -1.53 1.54
N VAL A 24 -7.90 -2.59 2.32
CA VAL A 24 -6.67 -3.41 2.22
C VAL A 24 -6.50 -3.98 0.82
N VAL A 25 -7.58 -4.55 0.26
CA VAL A 25 -7.59 -5.09 -1.11
C VAL A 25 -7.31 -4.01 -2.15
N GLN A 26 -7.84 -2.80 -1.98
CA GLN A 26 -7.64 -1.68 -2.90
C GLN A 26 -6.16 -1.23 -2.93
N HIS A 27 -5.53 -1.10 -1.76
CA HIS A 27 -4.09 -0.79 -1.65
C HIS A 27 -3.21 -1.91 -2.25
N TYR A 28 -3.54 -3.17 -1.94
CA TYR A 28 -2.87 -4.31 -2.57
C TYR A 28 -2.99 -4.30 -4.09
N ARG A 29 -4.20 -4.03 -4.61
CA ARG A 29 -4.48 -3.99 -6.05
C ARG A 29 -3.72 -2.87 -6.76
N ALA A 30 -3.60 -1.70 -6.13
CA ALA A 30 -2.83 -0.58 -6.66
C ALA A 30 -1.33 -0.94 -6.84
N LEU A 31 -0.73 -1.61 -5.86
CA LEU A 31 0.65 -2.10 -5.95
C LEU A 31 0.78 -3.26 -6.96
N TRP A 32 -0.19 -4.17 -6.98
CA TRP A 32 -0.22 -5.31 -7.89
C TRP A 32 -0.23 -4.89 -9.37
N LYS A 33 -0.91 -3.80 -9.71
CA LYS A 33 -0.92 -3.24 -11.08
C LYS A 33 0.47 -2.86 -11.60
N HIS A 34 1.43 -2.62 -10.71
CA HIS A 34 2.82 -2.35 -11.06
C HIS A 34 3.68 -3.62 -11.20
N ASN A 35 3.09 -4.81 -11.07
CA ASN A 35 3.81 -6.08 -11.05
C ASN A 35 4.96 -6.10 -10.03
N ALA A 36 4.81 -5.40 -8.91
CA ALA A 36 5.75 -5.47 -7.81
C ALA A 36 5.72 -6.85 -7.14
N ASP A 37 6.86 -7.27 -6.58
CA ASP A 37 6.93 -8.49 -5.78
C ASP A 37 6.30 -8.22 -4.41
N LEU A 38 5.10 -8.73 -4.17
CA LEU A 38 4.27 -8.41 -3.03
C LEU A 38 4.17 -9.56 -2.04
N ALA A 39 4.19 -9.21 -0.75
CA ALA A 39 3.85 -10.12 0.33
C ALA A 39 2.81 -9.49 1.26
N VAL A 40 1.82 -10.25 1.69
CA VAL A 40 0.93 -9.88 2.79
C VAL A 40 1.53 -10.43 4.07
N ILE A 41 1.82 -9.56 5.01
CA ILE A 41 2.52 -9.89 6.25
C ILE A 41 1.70 -9.46 7.47
N ASN A 42 2.00 -10.03 8.62
CA ASN A 42 1.52 -9.56 9.91
C ASN A 42 2.60 -8.70 10.60
N SER A 43 2.23 -8.07 11.71
CA SER A 43 3.13 -7.23 12.48
C SER A 43 4.29 -7.97 13.17
N ASP A 44 4.27 -9.32 13.22
CA ASP A 44 5.32 -10.11 13.87
C ASP A 44 6.48 -10.46 12.92
N CYS A 45 6.32 -10.16 11.62
CA CYS A 45 7.38 -10.39 10.62
C CYS A 45 8.61 -9.53 10.84
N ASP A 46 9.73 -9.99 10.29
CA ASP A 46 10.94 -9.19 10.14
C ASP A 46 10.75 -8.15 9.02
N PHE A 47 10.63 -6.89 9.39
CA PHE A 47 10.42 -5.78 8.46
C PHE A 47 11.66 -5.47 7.61
N GLY A 48 12.86 -5.79 8.10
CA GLY A 48 14.13 -5.52 7.41
C GLY A 48 14.30 -6.21 6.05
N LYS A 49 13.42 -7.18 5.73
CA LYS A 49 13.39 -7.86 4.42
C LYS A 49 12.74 -7.05 3.30
N TYR A 50 12.07 -5.96 3.65
CA TYR A 50 11.27 -5.16 2.71
C TYR A 50 11.91 -3.79 2.49
N LYS A 51 11.67 -3.20 1.32
CA LYS A 51 12.03 -1.82 1.02
C LYS A 51 10.88 -0.86 1.28
N LEU A 52 9.65 -1.34 1.06
CA LEU A 52 8.41 -0.61 1.25
C LEU A 52 7.45 -1.47 2.06
N ILE A 53 6.90 -0.89 3.12
CA ILE A 53 5.77 -1.43 3.88
C ILE A 53 4.59 -0.49 3.70
N VAL A 54 3.44 -1.06 3.32
CA VAL A 54 2.17 -0.34 3.25
C VAL A 54 1.24 -0.91 4.32
N ALA A 55 0.78 -0.05 5.21
CA ALA A 55 -0.06 -0.40 6.36
C ALA A 55 -1.42 0.33 6.28
N PRO A 56 -2.37 -0.16 5.45
CA PRO A 56 -3.68 0.45 5.30
C PRO A 56 -4.52 0.21 6.55
N MET A 57 -5.06 1.29 7.13
CA MET A 57 -5.95 1.20 8.30
C MET A 57 -5.42 0.25 9.38
N LEU A 58 -4.15 0.35 9.74
CA LEU A 58 -3.56 -0.41 10.84
C LEU A 58 -4.12 0.12 12.18
N PHE A 59 -5.42 -0.05 12.39
CA PHE A 59 -6.20 0.59 13.45
C PHE A 59 -5.69 0.19 14.84
N LEU A 60 -5.50 -1.12 15.06
CA LEU A 60 -4.94 -1.66 16.29
C LEU A 60 -3.43 -1.83 16.14
N LEU A 61 -2.68 -1.19 17.02
CA LEU A 61 -1.23 -1.26 17.07
C LEU A 61 -0.78 -2.04 18.31
N LYS A 62 -0.20 -3.21 18.10
CA LYS A 62 0.35 -4.03 19.20
C LYS A 62 1.58 -3.40 19.82
N ASN A 63 1.83 -3.75 21.07
CA ASN A 63 3.04 -3.35 21.78
C ASN A 63 4.32 -3.72 21.01
N GLY A 64 5.28 -2.80 20.96
CA GLY A 64 6.56 -2.97 20.28
C GLY A 64 6.52 -2.82 18.75
N VAL A 65 5.33 -2.67 18.13
CA VAL A 65 5.22 -2.52 16.67
C VAL A 65 5.64 -1.13 16.22
N SER A 66 5.30 -0.08 16.98
CA SER A 66 5.71 1.30 16.67
C SER A 66 7.24 1.45 16.61
N GLU A 67 7.94 0.92 17.59
CA GLU A 67 9.40 0.94 17.66
C GLU A 67 10.03 0.20 16.48
N ARG A 68 9.48 -0.95 16.13
CA ARG A 68 9.97 -1.74 14.98
C ARG A 68 9.72 -1.04 13.65
N LEU A 69 8.58 -0.34 13.49
CA LEU A 69 8.31 0.49 12.32
C LEU A 69 9.26 1.69 12.26
N LYS A 70 9.52 2.36 13.39
CA LYS A 70 10.53 3.45 13.47
C LYS A 70 11.91 2.95 13.09
N GLU A 71 12.33 1.80 13.62
CA GLU A 71 13.63 1.20 13.32
C GLU A 71 13.74 0.81 11.84
N PHE A 72 12.69 0.24 11.25
CA PHE A 72 12.63 -0.05 9.82
C PHE A 72 12.87 1.21 8.97
N VAL A 73 12.18 2.31 9.28
CA VAL A 73 12.36 3.57 8.55
C VAL A 73 13.73 4.17 8.82
N ARG A 74 14.19 4.19 10.09
CA ARG A 74 15.53 4.70 10.46
C ARG A 74 16.63 4.04 9.66
N ASN A 75 16.50 2.74 9.35
CA ASN A 75 17.48 1.95 8.62
C ASN A 75 17.36 2.05 7.10
N GLY A 76 16.43 2.82 6.57
CA GLY A 76 16.31 3.10 5.13
C GLY A 76 15.05 2.53 4.47
N GLY A 77 14.16 1.90 5.22
CA GLY A 77 12.87 1.46 4.72
C GLY A 77 11.91 2.63 4.47
N THR A 78 10.95 2.43 3.59
CA THR A 78 9.84 3.35 3.36
C THR A 78 8.57 2.76 3.96
N LEU A 79 7.89 3.53 4.82
CA LEU A 79 6.61 3.16 5.43
C LEU A 79 5.50 4.08 4.89
N ALA A 80 4.46 3.51 4.30
CA ALA A 80 3.23 4.23 3.98
C ALA A 80 2.10 3.73 4.90
N MET A 81 1.54 4.62 5.71
CA MET A 81 0.42 4.34 6.61
C MET A 81 -0.77 5.21 6.20
N THR A 82 -1.98 4.75 6.48
CA THR A 82 -3.18 5.51 6.07
C THR A 82 -3.99 6.00 7.27
N TYR A 83 -4.98 6.81 6.97
CA TYR A 83 -6.05 7.22 7.89
C TYR A 83 -6.53 6.02 8.73
N LEU A 84 -7.11 6.29 9.89
CA LEU A 84 -7.58 5.29 10.85
C LEU A 84 -6.48 4.27 11.24
N SER A 85 -5.22 4.69 11.28
CA SER A 85 -4.13 3.83 11.75
C SER A 85 -3.65 4.24 13.14
N ALA A 86 -3.29 3.23 13.95
CA ALA A 86 -2.76 3.39 15.30
C ALA A 86 -3.67 4.22 16.22
N TYR A 87 -4.95 3.93 16.21
CA TYR A 87 -5.95 4.56 17.10
C TYR A 87 -6.00 3.89 18.47
N VAL A 88 -5.84 2.56 18.51
CA VAL A 88 -5.93 1.77 19.73
C VAL A 88 -4.76 0.82 19.89
N ASP A 89 -4.46 0.48 21.15
CA ASP A 89 -3.49 -0.54 21.52
C ASP A 89 -4.08 -1.97 21.46
N GLU A 90 -3.32 -2.97 21.88
CA GLU A 90 -3.74 -4.37 21.92
C GLU A 90 -4.91 -4.67 22.86
N HIS A 91 -5.25 -3.76 23.77
CA HIS A 91 -6.39 -3.83 24.67
C HIS A 91 -7.62 -3.07 24.17
N ASN A 92 -7.54 -2.54 22.93
CA ASN A 92 -8.56 -1.68 22.32
C ASN A 92 -8.76 -0.35 23.10
N ALA A 93 -7.72 0.13 23.78
CA ALA A 93 -7.70 1.42 24.44
C ALA A 93 -7.04 2.48 23.55
N CYS A 94 -7.65 3.66 23.44
CA CYS A 94 -7.10 4.76 22.64
C CYS A 94 -5.75 5.23 23.18
N PHE A 95 -4.83 5.55 22.29
CA PHE A 95 -3.54 6.11 22.67
C PHE A 95 -3.71 7.52 23.27
N PHE A 96 -2.94 7.81 24.30
CA PHE A 96 -2.81 9.15 24.84
C PHE A 96 -1.95 10.03 23.91
N GLY A 97 -2.35 11.30 23.75
CA GLY A 97 -1.54 12.28 23.02
C GLY A 97 -1.89 12.43 21.54
N GLY A 98 -3.00 11.85 21.12
CA GLY A 98 -3.54 11.99 19.75
C GLY A 98 -3.07 10.91 18.78
N ASN A 99 -3.56 10.98 17.55
CA ASN A 99 -3.29 10.02 16.48
C ASN A 99 -2.25 10.56 15.50
N PRO A 100 -1.50 9.69 14.80
CA PRO A 100 -1.39 8.24 14.96
C PRO A 100 -0.55 7.84 16.17
N GLY A 101 -0.99 6.82 16.91
CA GLY A 101 -0.25 5.95 17.81
C GLY A 101 0.63 6.53 18.89
N GLY A 102 0.25 7.66 19.50
CA GLY A 102 1.06 8.29 20.54
C GLY A 102 2.35 8.96 20.02
N PRO A 103 3.26 9.35 20.91
CA PRO A 103 4.41 10.21 20.57
C PRO A 103 5.37 9.58 19.55
N ASP A 104 5.46 8.26 19.51
CA ASP A 104 6.41 7.56 18.65
C ASP A 104 6.09 7.68 17.16
N LEU A 105 4.85 7.42 16.75
CA LEU A 105 4.46 7.54 15.35
C LEU A 105 4.22 9.01 14.95
N ARG A 106 3.77 9.86 15.88
CA ARG A 106 3.71 11.30 15.67
C ARG A 106 5.09 11.87 15.29
N GLU A 107 6.12 11.47 16.03
CA GLU A 107 7.51 11.87 15.68
C GLU A 107 7.94 11.30 14.32
N LEU A 108 7.66 10.02 14.07
CA LEU A 108 8.05 9.34 12.83
C LEU A 108 7.45 10.00 11.59
N PHE A 109 6.12 10.25 11.63
CA PHE A 109 5.41 10.88 10.51
C PHE A 109 5.50 12.42 10.51
N GLY A 110 5.84 13.04 11.66
CA GLY A 110 5.87 14.48 11.82
C GLY A 110 4.52 15.14 11.60
N ILE A 111 3.48 14.48 12.07
CA ILE A 111 2.09 14.95 12.02
C ILE A 111 1.35 14.58 13.29
N TRP A 112 0.21 15.22 13.50
CA TRP A 112 -0.85 14.70 14.34
C TRP A 112 -2.21 14.92 13.67
N SER A 113 -3.13 14.01 13.91
CA SER A 113 -4.50 14.05 13.42
C SER A 113 -5.40 14.56 14.54
N GLU A 114 -6.09 15.67 14.28
CA GLU A 114 -7.00 16.30 15.24
C GLU A 114 -8.34 15.56 15.29
N ASP A 115 -8.88 15.26 14.11
CA ASP A 115 -10.19 14.61 13.97
C ASP A 115 -10.27 13.92 12.60
N ILE A 116 -11.33 13.19 12.38
CA ILE A 116 -11.65 12.55 11.11
C ILE A 116 -13.06 12.91 10.67
N ASP A 117 -13.18 13.47 9.47
CA ASP A 117 -14.47 13.75 8.83
C ASP A 117 -14.96 12.49 8.10
N GLY A 118 -16.17 12.06 8.46
CA GLY A 118 -16.91 11.05 7.73
C GLY A 118 -17.69 11.70 6.60
N LEU A 119 -17.15 11.67 5.39
CA LEU A 119 -17.75 12.30 4.22
C LEU A 119 -19.05 11.61 3.83
N GLU A 120 -20.15 12.37 3.77
CA GLU A 120 -21.39 11.87 3.22
C GLU A 120 -21.26 11.63 1.70
N PRO A 121 -21.97 10.64 1.12
CA PRO A 121 -21.82 10.26 -0.30
C PRO A 121 -22.03 11.41 -1.31
N GLN A 122 -22.76 12.46 -0.93
CA GLN A 122 -23.00 13.66 -1.75
C GLN A 122 -21.95 14.76 -1.56
N VAL A 123 -21.09 14.67 -0.54
CA VAL A 123 -20.03 15.65 -0.28
C VAL A 123 -18.84 15.35 -1.20
N ARG A 124 -18.40 16.38 -1.92
CA ARG A 124 -17.25 16.30 -2.82
C ARG A 124 -16.06 17.04 -2.21
N GLN A 125 -15.29 16.32 -1.40
CA GLN A 125 -13.97 16.78 -1.01
C GLN A 125 -12.94 16.31 -2.02
N THR A 126 -11.98 17.16 -2.35
CA THR A 126 -10.93 16.84 -3.32
C THR A 126 -9.56 17.26 -2.81
N PHE A 127 -8.52 16.74 -3.43
CA PHE A 127 -7.14 17.17 -3.23
C PHE A 127 -6.38 17.12 -4.55
N ASP A 128 -5.33 17.94 -4.69
CA ASP A 128 -4.50 17.96 -5.89
C ASP A 128 -3.17 17.26 -5.62
N PHE A 129 -2.75 16.39 -6.57
CA PHE A 129 -1.46 15.70 -6.54
C PHE A 129 -0.86 15.64 -7.95
N ASN A 130 0.40 16.03 -8.12
CA ASN A 130 1.10 16.06 -9.42
C ASN A 130 0.31 16.81 -10.52
N GLY A 131 -0.39 17.88 -10.15
CA GLY A 131 -1.17 18.69 -11.10
C GLY A 131 -2.50 18.07 -11.54
N LYS A 132 -2.92 16.97 -10.93
CA LYS A 132 -4.22 16.33 -11.14
C LYS A 132 -5.06 16.44 -9.88
N ARG A 133 -6.38 16.48 -10.07
CA ARG A 133 -7.38 16.49 -9.01
C ARG A 133 -7.94 15.10 -8.78
N TYR A 134 -8.03 14.71 -7.50
CA TYR A 134 -8.56 13.42 -7.05
C TYR A 134 -9.65 13.63 -6.01
N ASP A 135 -10.60 12.69 -5.97
CA ASP A 135 -11.68 12.69 -5.00
C ASP A 135 -11.23 12.04 -3.68
N ALA A 136 -11.60 12.69 -2.57
CA ALA A 136 -11.64 12.08 -1.25
C ALA A 136 -13.01 11.43 -1.05
N VAL A 137 -13.03 10.19 -0.55
CA VAL A 137 -14.25 9.42 -0.33
C VAL A 137 -14.30 8.88 1.11
N ASP A 138 -15.47 8.84 1.70
CA ASP A 138 -15.76 8.30 3.02
C ASP A 138 -15.01 8.96 4.19
N TYR A 139 -13.69 9.18 4.12
CA TYR A 139 -12.87 9.70 5.23
C TYR A 139 -11.85 10.73 4.80
N ALA A 140 -11.75 11.82 5.57
CA ALA A 140 -10.72 12.84 5.50
C ALA A 140 -10.24 13.19 6.92
N GLU A 141 -8.98 12.95 7.25
CA GLU A 141 -8.40 13.33 8.54
C GLU A 141 -7.89 14.77 8.52
N PHE A 142 -8.08 15.49 9.63
CA PHE A 142 -7.54 16.82 9.82
C PHE A 142 -6.12 16.72 10.35
N LEU A 143 -5.18 16.75 9.44
CA LEU A 143 -3.77 16.60 9.76
C LEU A 143 -3.12 17.96 10.02
N HIS A 144 -2.28 18.01 11.05
CA HIS A 144 -1.36 19.10 11.31
C HIS A 144 0.07 18.59 11.07
N ALA A 145 0.79 19.27 10.16
CA ALA A 145 2.18 18.94 9.89
C ALA A 145 3.10 19.51 10.97
N GLU A 146 3.90 18.62 11.58
CA GLU A 146 4.93 18.94 12.57
C GLU A 146 6.31 18.53 12.03
N GLY A 147 6.74 19.22 11.00
CA GLY A 147 7.98 18.94 10.28
C GLY A 147 7.85 17.90 9.16
N ALA A 148 6.65 17.46 8.81
CA ALA A 148 6.37 16.72 7.59
C ALA A 148 6.24 17.67 6.39
N GLU A 149 6.67 17.22 5.23
CA GLU A 149 6.38 17.84 3.94
C GLU A 149 4.94 17.51 3.53
N VAL A 150 4.19 18.50 3.05
CA VAL A 150 2.84 18.33 2.54
C VAL A 150 2.92 17.99 1.06
N LEU A 151 2.53 16.74 0.70
CA LEU A 151 2.50 16.28 -0.69
C LEU A 151 1.19 16.61 -1.39
N ALA A 152 0.08 16.67 -0.64
CA ALA A 152 -1.24 17.06 -1.13
C ALA A 152 -2.03 17.74 -0.01
N ALA A 153 -2.86 18.70 -0.37
CA ALA A 153 -3.74 19.43 0.54
C ALA A 153 -5.18 19.37 0.04
N TYR A 154 -6.14 19.46 0.97
CA TYR A 154 -7.57 19.51 0.65
C TYR A 154 -7.94 20.81 -0.05
N ASN A 155 -8.90 20.73 -0.99
CA ASN A 155 -9.30 21.87 -1.81
C ASN A 155 -10.55 22.59 -1.30
N SER A 156 -11.36 21.96 -0.48
CA SER A 156 -12.66 22.48 -0.04
C SER A 156 -12.93 22.20 1.44
N GLU A 157 -14.12 22.56 1.88
CA GLU A 157 -14.60 22.50 3.27
C GLU A 157 -13.82 23.48 4.18
N PHE A 158 -14.15 23.49 5.47
CA PHE A 158 -13.52 24.40 6.45
C PHE A 158 -12.04 24.09 6.69
N TYR A 159 -11.58 22.90 6.30
CA TYR A 159 -10.17 22.48 6.39
C TYR A 159 -9.43 22.56 5.04
N ALA A 160 -9.95 23.35 4.08
CA ALA A 160 -9.22 23.60 2.83
C ALA A 160 -7.81 24.15 3.11
N GLY A 161 -6.82 23.60 2.42
CA GLY A 161 -5.41 23.90 2.64
C GLY A 161 -4.72 23.05 3.71
N SER A 162 -5.47 22.29 4.52
CA SER A 162 -4.88 21.32 5.45
C SER A 162 -4.29 20.13 4.71
N PRO A 163 -3.23 19.49 5.26
CA PRO A 163 -2.60 18.35 4.63
C PRO A 163 -3.56 17.17 4.47
N ALA A 164 -3.60 16.60 3.27
CA ALA A 164 -4.28 15.32 2.98
C ALA A 164 -3.27 14.17 2.92
N ILE A 165 -2.06 14.44 2.40
CA ILE A 165 -0.98 13.46 2.30
C ILE A 165 0.33 14.16 2.68
N THR A 166 1.12 13.48 3.50
CA THR A 166 2.39 14.01 3.98
C THR A 166 3.51 13.01 3.84
N SER A 167 4.75 13.50 3.83
CA SER A 167 5.94 12.68 3.93
C SER A 167 6.97 13.28 4.88
N LYS A 168 7.78 12.41 5.49
CA LYS A 168 8.90 12.83 6.33
C LYS A 168 10.08 11.91 6.16
N CYS A 169 11.27 12.48 5.96
CA CYS A 169 12.52 11.74 6.08
C CYS A 169 12.79 11.46 7.56
N TYR A 170 13.07 10.19 7.89
CA TYR A 170 13.42 9.77 9.24
C TYR A 170 14.61 8.79 9.20
N GLY A 171 15.73 9.19 9.80
CA GLY A 171 16.98 8.45 9.64
C GLY A 171 17.42 8.38 8.18
N LYS A 172 17.51 7.16 7.64
CA LYS A 172 17.88 6.91 6.23
C LYS A 172 16.67 6.64 5.33
N GLY A 173 15.48 6.55 5.90
CA GLY A 173 14.25 6.18 5.20
C GLY A 173 13.21 7.29 5.17
N LYS A 174 12.00 6.92 4.83
CA LYS A 174 10.87 7.82 4.59
C LYS A 174 9.60 7.27 5.21
N ALA A 175 8.85 8.10 5.90
CA ALA A 175 7.51 7.81 6.37
C ALA A 175 6.50 8.65 5.58
N VAL A 176 5.45 8.04 5.09
CA VAL A 176 4.36 8.66 4.32
C VAL A 176 3.04 8.39 5.02
N TYR A 177 2.24 9.43 5.21
CA TYR A 177 0.90 9.30 5.77
C TYR A 177 -0.14 9.77 4.78
N ILE A 178 -1.14 8.92 4.52
CA ILE A 178 -2.26 9.17 3.62
C ILE A 178 -3.50 9.38 4.50
N GLY A 179 -3.81 10.64 4.85
CA GLY A 179 -4.91 11.01 5.74
C GLY A 179 -6.29 11.00 5.09
N VAL A 180 -6.41 10.45 3.90
CA VAL A 180 -7.64 10.47 3.10
C VAL A 180 -7.92 9.11 2.46
N ARG A 181 -9.18 8.69 2.47
CA ARG A 181 -9.62 7.58 1.61
C ARG A 181 -9.85 8.12 0.21
N THR A 182 -9.37 7.40 -0.79
CA THR A 182 -9.42 7.81 -2.18
C THR A 182 -9.58 6.61 -3.12
N GLU A 183 -9.73 6.89 -4.40
CA GLU A 183 -9.99 5.90 -5.42
C GLU A 183 -8.71 5.18 -5.90
N LEU A 184 -8.90 4.04 -6.57
CA LEU A 184 -7.82 3.17 -7.05
C LEU A 184 -6.85 3.89 -8.00
N ASP A 185 -7.35 4.83 -8.80
CA ASP A 185 -6.52 5.53 -9.80
C ASP A 185 -5.46 6.38 -9.14
N PHE A 186 -5.82 7.13 -8.08
CA PHE A 186 -4.84 7.85 -7.29
C PHE A 186 -3.82 6.90 -6.66
N LEU A 187 -4.28 5.85 -5.97
CA LEU A 187 -3.39 4.91 -5.30
C LEU A 187 -2.42 4.24 -6.29
N THR A 188 -2.89 3.94 -7.50
CA THR A 188 -2.03 3.37 -8.56
C THR A 188 -0.93 4.36 -8.95
N GLU A 189 -1.26 5.62 -9.21
CA GLU A 189 -0.25 6.64 -9.56
C GLU A 189 0.70 6.89 -8.39
N PHE A 190 0.18 7.05 -7.19
CA PHE A 190 0.94 7.32 -5.99
C PHE A 190 1.95 6.20 -5.66
N TYR A 191 1.49 4.95 -5.67
CA TYR A 191 2.38 3.82 -5.43
C TYR A 191 3.37 3.59 -6.56
N GLY A 192 3.03 3.92 -7.80
CA GLY A 192 3.99 3.91 -8.91
C GLY A 192 5.17 4.84 -8.64
N THR A 193 4.90 6.06 -8.18
CA THR A 193 5.94 7.01 -7.77
C THR A 193 6.76 6.45 -6.60
N LEU A 194 6.10 5.93 -5.56
CA LEU A 194 6.76 5.43 -4.37
C LEU A 194 7.64 4.20 -4.64
N LEU A 195 7.17 3.26 -5.48
CA LEU A 195 7.94 2.10 -5.92
C LEU A 195 9.22 2.51 -6.66
N ASN A 196 9.13 3.52 -7.54
CA ASN A 196 10.28 4.07 -8.25
C ASN A 196 11.29 4.71 -7.29
N GLU A 197 10.83 5.50 -6.32
CA GLU A 197 11.69 6.10 -5.28
C GLU A 197 12.40 5.04 -4.45
N CYS A 198 11.72 3.92 -4.11
CA CYS A 198 12.29 2.79 -3.40
C CYS A 198 13.21 1.90 -4.25
N GLY A 199 13.38 2.19 -5.55
CA GLY A 199 14.12 1.34 -6.47
C GLY A 199 13.54 -0.08 -6.55
N ILE A 200 12.21 -0.20 -6.53
CA ILE A 200 11.49 -1.46 -6.69
C ILE A 200 11.05 -1.59 -8.15
N SER A 201 11.64 -2.54 -8.85
CA SER A 201 11.30 -2.83 -10.24
C SER A 201 10.20 -3.89 -10.34
N PRO A 202 9.40 -3.89 -11.42
CA PRO A 202 8.42 -4.94 -11.65
C PRO A 202 9.08 -6.32 -11.78
N VAL A 203 8.39 -7.36 -11.37
CA VAL A 203 8.85 -8.77 -11.49
C VAL A 203 9.18 -9.13 -12.94
N LEU A 204 8.33 -8.71 -13.86
CA LEU A 204 8.60 -8.73 -15.30
C LEU A 204 8.12 -7.40 -15.91
N ALA A 205 8.88 -6.88 -16.87
CA ALA A 205 8.52 -5.65 -17.56
C ALA A 205 7.35 -5.87 -18.55
N ASN A 206 6.51 -4.84 -18.71
CA ASN A 206 5.45 -4.79 -19.71
C ASN A 206 4.40 -5.92 -19.63
N VAL A 207 4.16 -6.44 -18.43
CA VAL A 207 3.12 -7.45 -18.21
C VAL A 207 1.74 -6.80 -18.36
N PRO A 208 0.85 -7.36 -19.20
CA PRO A 208 -0.53 -6.87 -19.30
C PRO A 208 -1.28 -7.03 -17.96
N GLU A 209 -2.20 -6.11 -17.66
CA GLU A 209 -3.06 -6.20 -16.45
C GLU A 209 -3.92 -7.47 -16.38
N SER A 210 -4.10 -8.15 -17.50
CA SER A 210 -4.81 -9.43 -17.60
C SER A 210 -4.03 -10.63 -17.02
N LEU A 211 -2.72 -10.44 -16.78
CA LEU A 211 -1.83 -11.48 -16.26
C LEU A 211 -1.37 -11.15 -14.83
N SER A 212 -1.39 -12.15 -13.98
CA SER A 212 -0.71 -12.11 -12.68
C SER A 212 0.65 -12.77 -12.79
N VAL A 213 1.68 -12.10 -12.29
CA VAL A 213 3.05 -12.63 -12.29
C VAL A 213 3.60 -12.57 -10.87
N SER A 214 4.15 -13.67 -10.40
CA SER A 214 4.92 -13.70 -9.16
C SER A 214 6.24 -14.43 -9.37
N ARG A 215 7.26 -14.06 -8.60
CA ARG A 215 8.59 -14.67 -8.66
C ARG A 215 8.90 -15.41 -7.39
N ARG A 216 9.64 -16.53 -7.54
CA ARG A 216 10.28 -17.24 -6.43
C ARG A 216 11.72 -17.51 -6.80
N ILE A 217 12.60 -17.45 -5.80
CA ILE A 217 14.02 -17.73 -5.95
C ILE A 217 14.28 -19.07 -5.25
N GLY A 218 14.82 -20.03 -5.98
CA GLY A 218 15.25 -21.31 -5.44
C GLY A 218 16.49 -21.17 -4.56
N THR A 219 16.78 -22.18 -3.75
CA THR A 219 17.98 -22.23 -2.91
C THR A 219 19.27 -22.25 -3.72
N ASP A 220 19.20 -22.66 -4.98
CA ASP A 220 20.27 -22.66 -5.97
C ASP A 220 20.41 -21.33 -6.73
N GLY A 221 19.62 -20.29 -6.36
CA GLY A 221 19.59 -19.00 -7.03
C GLY A 221 18.75 -18.95 -8.30
N SER A 222 18.17 -20.08 -8.75
CA SER A 222 17.29 -20.11 -9.92
C SER A 222 16.05 -19.26 -9.69
N GLU A 223 15.62 -18.48 -10.70
CA GLU A 223 14.39 -17.69 -10.65
C GLU A 223 13.25 -18.43 -11.35
N TYR A 224 12.11 -18.50 -10.67
CA TYR A 224 10.88 -19.12 -11.18
C TYR A 224 9.78 -18.07 -11.25
N TYR A 225 9.14 -17.97 -12.40
CA TYR A 225 8.06 -17.04 -12.68
C TYR A 225 6.74 -17.80 -12.83
N PHE A 226 5.81 -17.55 -11.95
CA PHE A 226 4.46 -18.11 -11.99
C PHE A 226 3.57 -17.10 -12.69
N ILE A 227 3.00 -17.46 -13.84
CA ILE A 227 2.18 -16.56 -14.65
C ILE A 227 0.80 -17.17 -14.81
N LEU A 228 -0.22 -16.37 -14.45
CA LEU A 228 -1.63 -16.74 -14.50
C LEU A 228 -2.40 -15.77 -15.39
N ASN A 229 -3.22 -16.30 -16.27
CA ASN A 229 -4.21 -15.55 -17.01
C ASN A 229 -5.50 -15.46 -16.18
N LEU A 230 -5.83 -14.27 -15.68
CA LEU A 230 -7.01 -14.03 -14.83
C LEU A 230 -8.27 -13.70 -15.62
N THR A 231 -8.26 -13.87 -16.96
CA THR A 231 -9.35 -13.49 -17.83
C THR A 231 -9.98 -14.69 -18.55
N PRO A 232 -11.22 -14.57 -19.03
CA PRO A 232 -11.88 -15.59 -19.84
C PRO A 232 -11.36 -15.61 -21.29
N GLY A 233 -10.47 -14.71 -21.67
CA GLY A 233 -9.88 -14.62 -22.99
C GLY A 233 -8.46 -15.20 -23.06
N LYS A 234 -8.07 -15.65 -24.25
CA LYS A 234 -6.67 -16.03 -24.54
C LYS A 234 -5.76 -14.82 -24.41
N GLN A 235 -4.62 -14.96 -23.72
CA GLN A 235 -3.63 -13.91 -23.57
C GLN A 235 -2.32 -14.26 -24.28
N ILE A 236 -1.71 -13.25 -24.87
CA ILE A 236 -0.43 -13.37 -25.54
C ILE A 236 0.50 -12.31 -24.93
N PHE A 237 1.64 -12.75 -24.43
CA PHE A 237 2.63 -11.88 -23.80
C PHE A 237 4.01 -12.14 -24.36
N ARG A 238 4.69 -11.07 -24.79
CA ARG A 238 6.09 -11.14 -25.22
C ARG A 238 6.98 -10.99 -23.98
N LEU A 239 7.75 -12.02 -23.69
CA LEU A 239 8.67 -12.01 -22.54
C LEU A 239 9.80 -11.01 -22.76
N PRO A 240 10.25 -10.27 -21.73
CA PRO A 240 11.34 -9.31 -21.85
C PRO A 240 12.70 -9.97 -22.12
N PHE A 241 12.83 -11.25 -21.81
CA PHE A 241 13.98 -12.12 -22.08
C PHE A 241 13.52 -13.57 -22.23
N PRO A 242 14.33 -14.46 -22.82
CA PRO A 242 14.00 -15.87 -22.96
C PRO A 242 13.85 -16.54 -21.59
N LEU A 243 12.82 -17.39 -21.44
CA LEU A 243 12.55 -18.20 -20.25
C LEU A 243 12.23 -19.64 -20.66
N GLU A 244 12.62 -20.62 -19.86
CA GLU A 244 12.29 -22.02 -20.06
C GLU A 244 10.90 -22.34 -19.48
N ASP A 245 9.98 -22.81 -20.32
CA ASP A 245 8.68 -23.30 -19.86
C ASP A 245 8.83 -24.70 -19.27
N ILE A 246 8.99 -24.77 -17.95
CA ILE A 246 9.18 -26.03 -17.23
C ILE A 246 7.86 -26.74 -16.93
N TRP A 247 6.74 -26.02 -16.98
CA TRP A 247 5.42 -26.59 -16.73
C TRP A 247 4.92 -27.39 -17.93
N ASN A 248 4.95 -26.78 -19.11
CA ASN A 248 4.51 -27.42 -20.36
C ASN A 248 5.64 -28.17 -21.08
N LYS A 249 6.90 -28.07 -20.59
CA LYS A 249 8.08 -28.72 -21.17
C LYS A 249 8.32 -28.36 -22.65
N THR A 250 8.02 -27.12 -23.01
CA THR A 250 8.20 -26.62 -24.40
C THR A 250 9.59 -26.06 -24.68
N GLY A 251 10.47 -26.10 -23.67
CA GLY A 251 11.81 -25.52 -23.76
C GLY A 251 11.82 -24.00 -23.58
N GLU A 252 12.82 -23.34 -24.17
CA GLU A 252 12.98 -21.90 -24.07
C GLU A 252 12.02 -21.15 -24.99
N ILE A 253 11.31 -20.18 -24.42
CA ILE A 253 10.33 -19.36 -25.14
C ILE A 253 10.61 -17.86 -24.97
N THR A 254 10.26 -17.06 -25.95
CA THR A 254 10.26 -15.59 -25.94
C THR A 254 8.86 -14.98 -26.03
N LYS A 255 7.88 -15.84 -26.28
CA LYS A 255 6.46 -15.47 -26.39
C LYS A 255 5.63 -16.51 -25.66
N LEU A 256 4.86 -16.03 -24.68
CA LEU A 256 3.94 -16.85 -23.93
C LEU A 256 2.53 -16.72 -24.51
N THR A 257 1.83 -17.85 -24.60
CA THR A 257 0.41 -17.91 -24.95
C THR A 257 -0.31 -18.71 -23.90
N LEU A 258 -1.24 -18.05 -23.18
CA LEU A 258 -2.05 -18.70 -22.15
C LEU A 258 -3.52 -18.76 -22.61
N PRO A 259 -4.16 -19.93 -22.48
CA PRO A 259 -5.62 -20.05 -22.69
C PRO A 259 -6.39 -19.29 -21.60
N PRO A 260 -7.71 -19.15 -21.72
CA PRO A 260 -8.57 -18.63 -20.66
C PRO A 260 -8.28 -19.32 -19.33
N SER A 261 -8.09 -18.52 -18.24
CA SER A 261 -7.78 -19.03 -16.89
C SER A 261 -6.56 -19.98 -16.84
N GLY A 262 -5.70 -19.91 -17.85
CA GLY A 262 -4.50 -20.75 -17.94
C GLY A 262 -3.35 -20.24 -17.09
N SER A 263 -2.42 -21.12 -16.78
CA SER A 263 -1.22 -20.80 -16.00
C SER A 263 0.02 -21.50 -16.54
N THR A 264 1.18 -21.00 -16.19
CA THR A 264 2.47 -21.67 -16.43
C THR A 264 3.51 -21.30 -15.39
N VAL A 265 4.58 -22.08 -15.34
CA VAL A 265 5.78 -21.79 -14.57
C VAL A 265 6.96 -21.73 -15.53
N LEU A 266 7.61 -20.58 -15.54
CA LEU A 266 8.80 -20.36 -16.36
C LEU A 266 10.03 -20.25 -15.46
N LYS A 267 11.15 -20.77 -15.92
CA LYS A 267 12.44 -20.71 -15.23
C LYS A 267 13.43 -19.85 -16.02
N ARG A 268 14.16 -18.98 -15.33
CA ARG A 268 15.32 -18.30 -15.89
C ARG A 268 16.56 -19.18 -15.74
N LYS A 269 17.19 -19.50 -16.85
CA LYS A 269 18.54 -20.10 -16.80
C LYS A 269 19.54 -19.01 -16.39
N GLN A 270 20.42 -19.35 -15.48
CA GLN A 270 21.56 -18.50 -15.12
C GLN A 270 22.57 -18.47 -16.25
#